data_9f7d4df2929d8a6746701c99f99a7bef
#
_entry.id   9f7d4df2929d8a6746701c99f99a7bef
#
_cell.length_a   1.000
_cell.length_b   1.000
_cell.length_c   1.000
_cell.angle_alpha   90.00
_cell.angle_beta   90.00
_cell.angle_gamma   90.00
#
_symmetry.space_group_name_H-M   'P 1'
#
loop_
_entity.id
_entity.type
_entity.pdbx_description
1 polymer ?
#
loop_
_entity_poly.entity_id
_entity_poly.type
_entity_poly.pdbx_seq_one_letter_code
_entity_poly.pdbx_strand_id
1 'polypeptide(L)'
;MTVIGVVKDADARTMRITARFDAPIARVWQVWSDPRRLERWWGPPGYPATVTEHDLRPGGIVAYFMTGPDGARHDGRWRVRAVNPPHALEFEDGAPEAPTGTIRVELSEPTGGRTQMVITVAWAGDEGFEWMLATGTDAGMTAAVGQIDELLERGAP
;
A
#
# COMPACT_ATOMS: atom_id res chain seq x y z
N MET A 1 6.54 -16.64 -1.69
CA MET A 1 5.17 -16.28 -1.36
C MET A 1 5.12 -14.95 -0.65
N THR A 2 4.30 -14.06 -1.13
CA THR A 2 4.33 -12.67 -0.72
C THR A 2 3.61 -12.43 0.60
N VAL A 3 2.29 -12.59 0.61
CA VAL A 3 1.49 -12.31 1.81
C VAL A 3 1.50 -13.53 2.71
N ILE A 4 1.91 -13.34 3.97
CA ILE A 4 1.99 -14.41 4.97
C ILE A 4 0.94 -14.27 6.06
N GLY A 5 0.26 -13.14 6.15
CA GLY A 5 -0.82 -12.97 7.12
C GLY A 5 -1.60 -11.69 6.91
N VAL A 6 -2.89 -11.77 7.18
CA VAL A 6 -3.78 -10.61 7.22
C VAL A 6 -4.58 -10.71 8.51
N VAL A 7 -4.47 -9.69 9.36
CA VAL A 7 -5.16 -9.65 10.65
C VAL A 7 -6.05 -8.42 10.69
N LYS A 8 -7.35 -8.62 10.95
CA LYS A 8 -8.32 -7.54 11.12
C LYS A 8 -8.74 -7.51 12.58
N ASP A 9 -8.67 -6.33 13.19
CA ASP A 9 -9.04 -6.10 14.58
C ASP A 9 -10.16 -5.05 14.63
N ALA A 10 -11.38 -5.49 14.86
CA ALA A 10 -12.54 -4.63 14.88
C ALA A 10 -12.52 -3.66 16.07
N ASP A 11 -11.99 -4.07 17.22
CA ASP A 11 -11.92 -3.22 18.40
C ASP A 11 -10.94 -2.07 18.21
N ALA A 12 -9.79 -2.35 17.60
CA ALA A 12 -8.80 -1.34 17.29
C ALA A 12 -9.07 -0.62 15.95
N ARG A 13 -9.99 -1.12 15.15
CA ARG A 13 -10.32 -0.62 13.81
C ARG A 13 -9.10 -0.60 12.90
N THR A 14 -8.36 -1.70 12.92
CA THR A 14 -7.14 -1.85 12.13
C THR A 14 -7.15 -3.10 11.26
N MET A 15 -6.37 -3.03 10.19
CA MET A 15 -6.03 -4.19 9.39
C MET A 15 -4.52 -4.21 9.23
N ARG A 16 -3.91 -5.37 9.43
CA ARG A 16 -2.48 -5.53 9.26
C ARG A 16 -2.20 -6.61 8.21
N ILE A 17 -1.41 -6.23 7.21
CA ILE A 17 -0.95 -7.16 6.18
C ILE A 17 0.55 -7.36 6.40
N THR A 18 0.97 -8.60 6.56
CA THR A 18 2.38 -8.96 6.68
C THR A 18 2.80 -9.71 5.42
N ALA A 19 3.88 -9.26 4.80
CA ALA A 19 4.40 -9.86 3.58
C ALA A 19 5.91 -10.06 3.70
N ARG A 20 6.42 -11.09 3.03
CA ARG A 20 7.86 -11.37 2.95
C ARG A 20 8.30 -11.46 1.51
N PHE A 21 9.48 -10.92 1.25
CA PHE A 21 10.04 -10.85 -0.10
C PHE A 21 11.48 -11.36 -0.10
N ASP A 22 11.84 -12.07 -1.16
CA ASP A 22 13.19 -12.54 -1.43
C ASP A 22 13.98 -11.44 -2.14
N ALA A 23 14.11 -10.29 -1.46
CA ALA A 23 14.81 -9.13 -2.00
C ALA A 23 15.32 -8.26 -0.85
N PRO A 24 16.43 -7.55 -1.03
CA PRO A 24 16.97 -6.67 0.00
C PRO A 24 16.02 -5.47 0.23
N ILE A 25 16.11 -4.92 1.43
CA ILE A 25 15.21 -3.84 1.88
C ILE A 25 15.22 -2.63 0.94
N ALA A 26 16.36 -2.31 0.37
CA ALA A 26 16.48 -1.17 -0.56
C ALA A 26 15.61 -1.38 -1.81
N ARG A 27 15.52 -2.60 -2.31
CA ARG A 27 14.69 -2.91 -3.47
C ARG A 27 13.20 -2.90 -3.13
N VAL A 28 12.84 -3.42 -1.96
CA VAL A 28 11.44 -3.38 -1.51
C VAL A 28 11.01 -1.94 -1.25
N TRP A 29 11.88 -1.11 -0.70
CA TRP A 29 11.60 0.32 -0.53
C TRP A 29 11.27 1.00 -1.86
N GLN A 30 11.93 0.62 -2.94
CA GLN A 30 11.71 1.22 -4.26
C GLN A 30 10.29 1.05 -4.78
N VAL A 31 9.58 -0.01 -4.38
CA VAL A 31 8.19 -0.20 -4.83
C VAL A 31 7.25 0.87 -4.25
N TRP A 32 7.69 1.55 -3.20
CA TRP A 32 6.99 2.70 -2.62
C TRP A 32 7.57 4.03 -3.10
N SER A 33 8.88 4.13 -3.21
CA SER A 33 9.58 5.39 -3.46
C SER A 33 9.69 5.77 -4.93
N ASP A 34 9.52 4.82 -5.83
CA ASP A 34 9.55 5.07 -7.27
C ASP A 34 8.11 5.09 -7.80
N PRO A 35 7.63 6.24 -8.32
CA PRO A 35 6.24 6.33 -8.78
C PRO A 35 5.89 5.35 -9.90
N ARG A 36 6.85 5.03 -10.77
CA ARG A 36 6.60 4.07 -11.86
C ARG A 36 6.47 2.64 -11.35
N ARG A 37 7.12 2.33 -10.23
CA ARG A 37 6.99 1.02 -9.58
C ARG A 37 5.73 0.97 -8.72
N LEU A 38 5.45 2.04 -7.97
CA LEU A 38 4.26 2.14 -7.14
C LEU A 38 2.98 1.91 -7.96
N GLU A 39 2.87 2.54 -9.12
CA GLU A 39 1.66 2.42 -9.94
C GLU A 39 1.44 1.01 -10.49
N ARG A 40 2.46 0.16 -10.52
CA ARG A 40 2.33 -1.21 -11.03
C ARG A 40 1.67 -2.16 -10.04
N TRP A 41 1.66 -1.84 -8.77
CA TRP A 41 1.09 -2.77 -7.78
C TRP A 41 0.03 -2.12 -6.89
N TRP A 42 0.00 -0.80 -6.75
CA TRP A 42 -0.93 -0.13 -5.85
C TRP A 42 -2.39 -0.40 -6.22
N GLY A 43 -2.73 -0.44 -7.48
CA GLY A 43 -4.04 -0.85 -7.94
C GLY A 43 -4.17 -2.38 -7.93
N PRO A 44 -5.24 -2.94 -7.34
CA PRO A 44 -5.44 -4.39 -7.38
C PRO A 44 -5.65 -4.88 -8.81
N PRO A 45 -5.55 -6.21 -9.05
CA PRO A 45 -5.80 -6.76 -10.39
C PRO A 45 -7.13 -6.29 -10.96
N GLY A 46 -7.10 -5.81 -12.21
CA GLY A 46 -8.28 -5.23 -12.86
C GLY A 46 -8.49 -3.74 -12.62
N TYR A 47 -7.71 -3.13 -11.72
CA TYR A 47 -7.77 -1.71 -11.40
C TYR A 47 -6.37 -1.08 -11.43
N PRO A 48 -5.70 -1.07 -12.60
CA PRO A 48 -4.35 -0.53 -12.68
C PRO A 48 -4.31 0.94 -12.24
N ALA A 49 -3.28 1.27 -11.47
CA ALA A 49 -3.07 2.62 -10.97
C ALA A 49 -2.19 3.44 -11.91
N THR A 50 -2.45 4.74 -11.92
CA THR A 50 -1.57 5.73 -12.56
C THR A 50 -1.22 6.77 -11.51
N VAL A 51 0.07 6.94 -11.25
CA VAL A 51 0.56 7.93 -10.28
C VAL A 51 0.85 9.24 -11.03
N THR A 52 0.14 10.30 -10.66
CA THR A 52 0.23 11.59 -11.33
C THR A 52 1.10 12.60 -10.56
N GLU A 53 1.23 12.41 -9.26
CA GLU A 53 2.07 13.25 -8.41
C GLU A 53 2.71 12.35 -7.35
N HIS A 54 3.99 12.57 -7.06
CA HIS A 54 4.70 11.73 -6.09
C HIS A 54 5.74 12.56 -5.34
N ASP A 55 5.36 13.08 -4.19
CA ASP A 55 6.23 13.85 -3.31
C ASP A 55 6.33 13.14 -1.97
N LEU A 56 7.28 12.21 -1.86
CA LEU A 56 7.41 11.32 -0.71
C LEU A 56 8.28 11.96 0.38
N ARG A 57 7.72 12.99 1.01
CA ARG A 57 8.32 13.68 2.15
C ARG A 57 7.21 14.16 3.09
N PRO A 58 7.51 14.43 4.36
CA PRO A 58 6.48 14.93 5.29
C PRO A 58 5.77 16.17 4.74
N GLY A 59 4.45 16.11 4.69
CA GLY A 59 3.62 17.16 4.09
C GLY A 59 3.42 17.04 2.59
N GLY A 60 4.13 16.12 1.92
CA GLY A 60 3.99 15.89 0.49
C GLY A 60 2.73 15.15 0.11
N ILE A 61 2.40 15.20 -1.17
CA ILE A 61 1.22 14.55 -1.73
C ILE A 61 1.65 13.49 -2.75
N VAL A 62 1.01 12.32 -2.66
CA VAL A 62 1.07 11.30 -3.70
C VAL A 62 -0.34 11.18 -4.27
N ALA A 63 -0.52 11.59 -5.51
CA ALA A 63 -1.82 11.55 -6.18
C ALA A 63 -1.83 10.45 -7.23
N TYR A 64 -2.92 9.74 -7.31
CA TYR A 64 -3.08 8.63 -8.24
C TYR A 64 -4.54 8.46 -8.64
N PHE A 65 -4.77 7.68 -9.69
CA PHE A 65 -6.10 7.16 -9.98
C PHE A 65 -6.00 5.70 -10.42
N MET A 66 -7.07 4.96 -10.18
CA MET A 66 -7.21 3.59 -10.66
C MET A 66 -8.25 3.57 -11.75
N THR A 67 -8.01 2.76 -12.78
CA THR A 67 -8.95 2.60 -13.89
C THR A 67 -9.62 1.25 -13.77
N GLY A 68 -10.94 1.25 -13.60
CA GLY A 68 -11.71 0.02 -13.48
C GLY A 68 -11.93 -0.68 -14.82
N PRO A 69 -12.45 -1.92 -14.81
CA PRO A 69 -12.72 -2.70 -16.03
C PRO A 69 -13.71 -2.02 -16.97
N ASP A 70 -14.58 -1.18 -16.43
CA ASP A 70 -15.56 -0.40 -17.19
C ASP A 70 -15.00 0.93 -17.71
N GLY A 71 -13.72 1.21 -17.46
CA GLY A 71 -13.07 2.47 -17.81
C GLY A 71 -13.30 3.58 -16.79
N ALA A 72 -14.05 3.34 -15.72
CA ALA A 72 -14.29 4.35 -14.70
C ALA A 72 -13.00 4.67 -13.94
N ARG A 73 -12.81 5.95 -13.65
CA ARG A 73 -11.64 6.46 -12.95
C ARG A 73 -11.96 6.65 -11.47
N HIS A 74 -11.09 6.11 -10.62
CA HIS A 74 -11.21 6.21 -9.17
C HIS A 74 -10.00 6.97 -8.63
N ASP A 75 -10.19 8.21 -8.25
CA ASP A 75 -9.11 9.06 -7.75
C ASP A 75 -8.80 8.78 -6.29
N GLY A 76 -7.53 8.82 -5.93
CA GLY A 76 -7.08 8.72 -4.55
C GLY A 76 -5.86 9.59 -4.32
N ARG A 77 -5.55 9.82 -3.05
CA ARG A 77 -4.46 10.70 -2.69
C ARG A 77 -3.93 10.39 -1.31
N TRP A 78 -2.60 10.37 -1.20
CA TRP A 78 -1.93 10.28 0.10
C TRP A 78 -1.49 11.65 0.55
N ARG A 79 -1.64 11.91 1.84
CA ARG A 79 -0.91 12.98 2.50
C ARG A 79 0.17 12.33 3.33
N VAL A 80 1.42 12.54 2.96
CA VAL A 80 2.56 11.90 3.64
C VAL A 80 2.78 12.57 5.00
N ARG A 81 2.93 11.77 6.03
CA ARG A 81 3.15 12.24 7.41
C ARG A 81 4.59 12.04 7.85
N ALA A 82 5.17 10.89 7.55
CA ALA A 82 6.53 10.55 7.97
C ALA A 82 7.18 9.64 6.94
N VAL A 83 8.47 9.84 6.73
CA VAL A 83 9.27 9.00 5.84
C VAL A 83 10.62 8.75 6.51
N ASN A 84 10.99 7.48 6.66
CA ASN A 84 12.28 7.07 7.19
C ASN A 84 12.85 5.97 6.29
N PRO A 85 13.47 6.33 5.17
CA PRO A 85 13.99 5.34 4.23
C PRO A 85 15.12 4.51 4.82
N PRO A 86 15.21 3.24 4.52
CA PRO A 86 14.25 2.41 3.80
C PRO A 86 13.31 1.65 4.72
N HIS A 87 13.07 2.14 5.94
CA HIS A 87 12.41 1.39 7.01
C HIS A 87 10.94 1.71 7.23
N ALA A 88 10.52 2.95 7.01
CA ALA A 88 9.17 3.34 7.40
C ALA A 88 8.59 4.44 6.53
N LEU A 89 7.27 4.37 6.37
CA LEU A 89 6.47 5.37 5.66
C LEU A 89 5.10 5.43 6.34
N GLU A 90 4.61 6.64 6.60
CA GLU A 90 3.27 6.82 7.15
C GLU A 90 2.54 7.90 6.35
N PHE A 91 1.30 7.62 5.99
CA PHE A 91 0.48 8.56 5.23
C PHE A 91 -1.01 8.35 5.51
N GLU A 92 -1.78 9.37 5.22
CA GLU A 92 -3.24 9.26 5.19
C GLU A 92 -3.67 9.05 3.75
N ASP A 93 -4.45 7.99 3.51
CA ASP A 93 -4.99 7.68 2.19
C ASP A 93 -6.46 8.10 2.17
N GLY A 94 -6.81 8.95 1.22
CA GLY A 94 -8.15 9.46 1.07
C GLY A 94 -8.60 9.44 -0.37
N ALA A 95 -9.91 9.28 -0.54
CA ALA A 95 -10.58 9.39 -1.82
C ALA A 95 -11.89 10.14 -1.58
N PRO A 96 -12.45 10.83 -2.61
CA PRO A 96 -13.65 11.64 -2.42
C PRO A 96 -14.84 10.88 -1.85
N GLU A 97 -14.92 9.57 -2.11
CA GLU A 97 -16.07 8.74 -1.74
C GLU A 97 -15.73 7.70 -0.68
N ALA A 98 -14.56 7.79 -0.06
CA ALA A 98 -14.10 6.78 0.88
C ALA A 98 -13.65 7.40 2.20
N PRO A 99 -13.83 6.69 3.31
CA PRO A 99 -13.27 7.13 4.59
C PRO A 99 -11.75 7.20 4.52
N THR A 100 -11.19 8.20 5.20
CA THR A 100 -9.73 8.33 5.29
C THR A 100 -9.17 7.29 6.24
N GLY A 101 -8.16 6.56 5.78
CA GLY A 101 -7.39 5.63 6.60
C GLY A 101 -5.98 6.15 6.80
N THR A 102 -5.38 5.85 7.95
CA THR A 102 -3.96 6.07 8.18
C THR A 102 -3.23 4.79 7.87
N ILE A 103 -2.21 4.87 7.03
CA ILE A 103 -1.44 3.71 6.60
C ILE A 103 -0.01 3.87 7.08
N ARG A 104 0.48 2.85 7.77
CA ARG A 104 1.86 2.78 8.23
C ARG A 104 2.52 1.57 7.60
N VAL A 105 3.64 1.81 6.95
CA VAL A 105 4.45 0.77 6.32
C VAL A 105 5.75 0.64 7.09
N GLU A 106 6.09 -0.59 7.48
CA GLU A 106 7.34 -0.87 8.19
C GLU A 106 8.08 -1.98 7.47
N LEU A 107 9.33 -1.70 7.12
CA LEU A 107 10.21 -2.67 6.45
C LEU A 107 11.35 -3.04 7.37
N SER A 108 11.66 -4.33 7.43
CA SER A 108 12.81 -4.86 8.14
C SER A 108 13.49 -5.94 7.31
N GLU A 109 14.77 -6.14 7.53
CA GLU A 109 15.54 -7.15 6.84
C GLU A 109 16.12 -8.11 7.90
N PRO A 110 15.30 -9.07 8.40
CA PRO A 110 15.70 -9.98 9.46
C PRO A 110 16.84 -10.90 9.06
N THR A 111 16.95 -11.18 7.75
CA THR A 111 18.04 -11.97 7.17
C THR A 111 18.48 -11.25 5.92
N GLY A 112 19.79 -11.19 5.66
CA GLY A 112 20.33 -10.50 4.49
C GLY A 112 19.68 -10.98 3.20
N GLY A 113 19.19 -10.05 2.39
CA GLY A 113 18.50 -10.33 1.13
C GLY A 113 17.05 -10.73 1.25
N ARG A 114 16.47 -10.69 2.46
CA ARG A 114 15.05 -10.98 2.71
C ARG A 114 14.42 -9.87 3.52
N THR A 115 13.30 -9.37 3.03
CA THR A 115 12.61 -8.24 3.66
C THR A 115 11.23 -8.65 4.15
N GLN A 116 10.89 -8.21 5.34
CA GLN A 116 9.53 -8.29 5.87
C GLN A 116 8.89 -6.93 5.80
N MET A 117 7.67 -6.87 5.27
CA MET A 117 6.87 -5.66 5.19
C MET A 117 5.60 -5.83 6.00
N VAL A 118 5.31 -4.86 6.86
CA VAL A 118 4.06 -4.82 7.61
C VAL A 118 3.34 -3.54 7.23
N ILE A 119 2.13 -3.69 6.71
CA ILE A 119 1.25 -2.57 6.41
C ILE A 119 0.13 -2.58 7.44
N THR A 120 -0.01 -1.48 8.18
CA THR A 120 -1.10 -1.33 9.14
C THR A 120 -1.99 -0.18 8.68
N VAL A 121 -3.27 -0.49 8.47
CA VAL A 121 -4.28 0.51 8.13
C VAL A 121 -5.18 0.71 9.34
N ALA A 122 -5.40 1.96 9.73
CA ALA A 122 -6.25 2.32 10.85
C ALA A 122 -7.31 3.32 10.42
N TRP A 123 -8.54 3.12 10.87
CA TRP A 123 -9.65 4.04 10.65
C TRP A 123 -10.05 4.72 11.96
N ALA A 124 -10.43 6.00 11.87
CA ALA A 124 -10.77 6.79 13.06
C ALA A 124 -12.08 6.36 13.71
N GLY A 125 -12.98 5.73 12.97
CA GLY A 125 -14.29 5.31 13.46
C GLY A 125 -14.71 3.95 12.94
N ASP A 126 -15.73 3.39 13.56
CA ASP A 126 -16.25 2.08 13.17
C ASP A 126 -16.77 2.07 11.72
N GLU A 127 -17.31 3.19 11.25
CA GLU A 127 -17.83 3.31 9.89
C GLU A 127 -16.76 3.02 8.83
N GLY A 128 -15.54 3.50 9.04
CA GLY A 128 -14.44 3.25 8.11
C GLY A 128 -14.05 1.79 8.06
N PHE A 129 -13.97 1.15 9.22
CA PHE A 129 -13.66 -0.26 9.31
C PHE A 129 -14.75 -1.12 8.66
N GLU A 130 -16.00 -0.81 8.93
CA GLU A 130 -17.15 -1.51 8.33
C GLU A 130 -17.21 -1.30 6.81
N TRP A 131 -16.92 -0.08 6.36
CA TRP A 131 -16.85 0.23 4.93
C TRP A 131 -15.79 -0.65 4.23
N MET A 132 -14.63 -0.82 4.86
CA MET A 132 -13.56 -1.66 4.34
C MET A 132 -14.04 -3.10 4.13
N LEU A 133 -14.73 -3.65 5.12
CA LEU A 133 -15.26 -5.01 5.02
C LEU A 133 -16.35 -5.12 3.96
N ALA A 134 -17.25 -4.14 3.92
CA ALA A 134 -18.40 -4.15 3.02
C ALA A 134 -18.01 -4.00 1.54
N THR A 135 -16.93 -3.27 1.25
CA THR A 135 -16.49 -3.00 -0.12
C THR A 135 -15.46 -3.99 -0.63
N GLY A 136 -14.94 -4.87 0.23
CA GLY A 136 -13.87 -5.79 -0.15
C GLY A 136 -12.50 -5.12 -0.28
N THR A 137 -12.34 -3.94 0.31
CA THR A 137 -11.07 -3.20 0.29
C THR A 137 -9.93 -4.02 0.88
N ASP A 138 -10.20 -4.82 1.92
CA ASP A 138 -9.22 -5.72 2.52
C ASP A 138 -8.68 -6.73 1.52
N ALA A 139 -9.55 -7.38 0.77
CA ALA A 139 -9.16 -8.34 -0.26
C ALA A 139 -8.42 -7.64 -1.41
N GLY A 140 -8.86 -6.44 -1.79
CA GLY A 140 -8.22 -5.64 -2.83
C GLY A 140 -6.80 -5.24 -2.45
N MET A 141 -6.58 -4.77 -1.24
CA MET A 141 -5.23 -4.42 -0.76
C MET A 141 -4.32 -5.64 -0.69
N THR A 142 -4.84 -6.76 -0.23
CA THR A 142 -4.08 -8.02 -0.17
C THR A 142 -3.66 -8.46 -1.56
N ALA A 143 -4.56 -8.39 -2.53
CA ALA A 143 -4.27 -8.74 -3.92
C ALA A 143 -3.27 -7.77 -4.55
N ALA A 144 -3.35 -6.48 -4.22
CA ALA A 144 -2.39 -5.48 -4.69
C ALA A 144 -0.97 -5.82 -4.21
N VAL A 145 -0.83 -6.09 -2.92
CA VAL A 145 0.46 -6.49 -2.32
C VAL A 145 1.02 -7.75 -2.99
N GLY A 146 0.14 -8.68 -3.35
CA GLY A 146 0.54 -9.90 -4.07
C GLY A 146 1.22 -9.65 -5.40
N GLN A 147 1.03 -8.50 -6.01
CA GLN A 147 1.66 -8.15 -7.29
C GLN A 147 3.12 -7.71 -7.15
N ILE A 148 3.57 -7.42 -5.93
CA ILE A 148 4.94 -6.92 -5.70
C ILE A 148 5.99 -7.97 -6.03
N ASP A 149 5.73 -9.23 -5.74
CA ASP A 149 6.67 -10.33 -6.06
C ASP A 149 7.10 -10.30 -7.53
N GLU A 150 6.15 -10.11 -8.42
CA GLU A 150 6.42 -10.09 -9.85
C GLU A 150 7.33 -8.94 -10.24
N LEU A 151 7.15 -7.78 -9.61
CA LEU A 151 8.03 -6.63 -9.82
C LEU A 151 9.46 -6.90 -9.38
N LEU A 152 9.62 -7.58 -8.25
CA LEU A 152 10.94 -7.90 -7.71
C LEU A 152 11.63 -9.00 -8.50
N GLU A 153 10.88 -9.99 -8.98
CA GLU A 153 11.42 -11.10 -9.78
C GLU A 153 11.96 -10.63 -11.12
N ARG A 154 11.32 -9.66 -11.75
CA ARG A 154 11.78 -9.13 -13.03
C ARG A 154 13.12 -8.43 -12.93
N GLY A 155 13.64 -8.24 -11.72
CA GLY A 155 14.94 -7.67 -11.50
C GLY A 155 15.13 -6.30 -12.12
N ALA A 156 14.07 -5.61 -12.44
CA ALA A 156 14.14 -4.30 -13.04
C ALA A 156 14.85 -3.37 -12.05
N PRO A 157 15.95 -2.73 -12.49
CA PRO A 157 16.63 -1.78 -11.63
C PRO A 157 15.75 -0.60 -11.33
#